data_657db6ebd40b5d3399c5457609ee7d03
#
_entry.id   657db6ebd40b5d3399c5457609ee7d03
#
_cell.length_a   1.000
_cell.length_b   1.000
_cell.length_c   1.000
_cell.angle_alpha   90.00
_cell.angle_beta   90.00
_cell.angle_gamma   90.00
#
_symmetry.space_group_name_H-M   'P 1'
#
loop_
_entity.id
_entity.type
_entity.pdbx_description
1 polymer ?
#
loop_
_entity_poly.entity_id
_entity_poly.type
_entity_poly.pdbx_seq_one_letter_code
_entity_poly.pdbx_strand_id
1 'polypeptide(L)'
;MRRNFLKLCGLASLGVASPISFPGIVRADSQDPDPYEGPFYIVFNASGGWDTTYLMDPKGTGGINRLYKQSDILTEGNIHYAPTALNIDQAKGGMSNEVFFKRYANELLVFNGLDYSVNNHAPCSRYMATGKLDSLAYPTFAALVAACRGPECPLAFLTFGNYSSTGNVVPMARVPYLPTLGRIANADCVEGNLRSPYHDDFVNARIEAALKDQTDARIAQARLPRVERSQSMLYAAQMNSKALKRVTPYIPKENPKGRLPQQAEIALASFKAGVCVSANLSIGQF
;
A
#
# COMPACT_ATOMS: atom_id res chain seq x y z
N MET A 1 41.59 12.80 -10.24
CA MET A 1 40.50 11.83 -10.00
C MET A 1 39.13 12.45 -9.74
N ARG A 2 38.92 13.42 -8.85
CA ARG A 2 37.61 14.05 -8.56
C ARG A 2 36.91 14.70 -9.76
N ARG A 3 37.69 15.32 -10.68
CA ARG A 3 37.15 16.00 -11.87
C ARG A 3 36.58 15.02 -12.93
N ASN A 4 37.11 13.80 -13.02
CA ASN A 4 36.62 12.77 -13.93
C ASN A 4 35.37 12.08 -13.38
N PHE A 5 35.28 11.96 -12.06
CA PHE A 5 34.07 11.45 -11.39
C PHE A 5 32.87 12.36 -11.63
N LEU A 6 33.03 13.68 -11.49
CA LEU A 6 31.96 14.65 -11.75
C LEU A 6 31.56 14.68 -13.24
N LYS A 7 32.49 14.47 -14.18
CA LYS A 7 32.18 14.32 -15.61
C LYS A 7 31.40 13.03 -15.90
N LEU A 8 31.73 11.93 -15.21
CA LEU A 8 31.00 10.66 -15.32
C LEU A 8 29.60 10.76 -14.75
N CYS A 9 29.42 11.43 -13.60
CA CYS A 9 28.10 11.70 -13.02
C CYS A 9 27.26 12.62 -13.92
N GLY A 10 27.86 13.61 -14.56
CA GLY A 10 27.19 14.48 -15.52
C GLY A 10 26.76 13.75 -16.81
N LEU A 11 27.55 12.80 -17.30
CA LEU A 11 27.21 11.96 -18.44
C LEU A 11 26.17 10.87 -18.08
N ALA A 12 26.25 10.33 -16.89
CA ALA A 12 25.24 9.38 -16.39
C ALA A 12 23.87 10.05 -16.19
N SER A 13 23.85 11.32 -15.80
CA SER A 13 22.59 12.08 -15.67
C SER A 13 21.96 12.44 -17.04
N LEU A 14 22.74 12.47 -18.10
CA LEU A 14 22.26 12.67 -19.49
C LEU A 14 21.84 11.35 -20.15
N GLY A 15 22.38 10.21 -19.70
CA GLY A 15 22.06 8.87 -20.25
C GLY A 15 20.88 8.18 -19.58
N VAL A 16 20.43 8.67 -18.44
CA VAL A 16 19.20 8.23 -17.73
C VAL A 16 18.07 9.25 -17.91
N ALA A 17 18.10 10.00 -19.00
CA ALA A 17 16.91 10.67 -19.53
C ALA A 17 16.09 9.68 -20.38
N SER A 18 15.84 8.48 -19.91
CA SER A 18 14.50 7.93 -20.04
C SER A 18 13.62 8.93 -19.31
N PRO A 19 12.61 9.51 -19.94
CA PRO A 19 11.62 10.22 -19.20
C PRO A 19 10.98 9.18 -18.27
N ILE A 20 11.43 9.10 -17.03
CA ILE A 20 10.50 8.90 -15.96
C ILE A 20 9.67 10.17 -16.09
N SER A 21 8.72 10.14 -16.97
CA SER A 21 7.61 11.07 -16.97
C SER A 21 6.98 10.80 -15.62
N PHE A 22 7.44 11.50 -14.58
CA PHE A 22 6.57 11.75 -13.47
C PHE A 22 5.33 12.30 -14.15
N PRO A 23 4.19 11.63 -14.03
CA PRO A 23 3.00 12.08 -14.69
C PRO A 23 2.90 13.57 -14.39
N GLY A 24 3.15 14.36 -15.41
CA GLY A 24 2.96 15.80 -15.33
C GLY A 24 1.55 15.95 -14.82
N ILE A 25 1.29 16.94 -14.01
CA ILE A 25 0.01 17.33 -13.43
C ILE A 25 -1.10 16.49 -14.05
N VAL A 26 -1.57 15.46 -13.33
CA VAL A 26 -2.71 14.66 -13.77
C VAL A 26 -3.88 15.65 -13.79
N ARG A 27 -4.11 16.26 -14.95
CA ARG A 27 -5.37 16.94 -15.19
C ARG A 27 -6.37 15.80 -15.25
N ALA A 28 -7.16 15.68 -14.20
CA ALA A 28 -8.31 14.82 -14.24
C ALA A 28 -9.19 15.32 -15.39
N ASP A 29 -9.17 14.58 -16.50
CA ASP A 29 -10.19 14.75 -17.53
C ASP A 29 -11.52 14.43 -16.85
N SER A 30 -12.60 15.06 -17.28
CA SER A 30 -13.92 15.00 -16.63
C SER A 30 -14.59 13.61 -16.70
N GLN A 31 -13.90 12.60 -17.19
CA GLN A 31 -14.37 11.21 -17.24
C GLN A 31 -13.83 10.43 -16.05
N ASP A 32 -14.68 9.59 -15.46
CA ASP A 32 -14.26 8.62 -14.46
C ASP A 32 -13.11 7.77 -15.02
N PRO A 33 -11.99 7.63 -14.31
CA PRO A 33 -10.89 6.83 -14.79
C PRO A 33 -11.34 5.37 -14.96
N ASP A 34 -10.81 4.70 -15.97
CA ASP A 34 -11.05 3.29 -16.18
C ASP A 34 -10.61 2.48 -14.95
N PRO A 35 -11.30 1.38 -14.64
CA PRO A 35 -10.88 0.50 -13.56
C PRO A 35 -9.46 0.00 -13.77
N TYR A 36 -8.63 0.07 -12.75
CA TYR A 36 -7.30 -0.53 -12.80
C TYR A 36 -7.41 -2.06 -12.73
N GLU A 37 -6.86 -2.74 -13.72
CA GLU A 37 -6.97 -4.21 -13.87
C GLU A 37 -5.78 -4.99 -13.29
N GLY A 38 -4.81 -4.30 -12.74
CA GLY A 38 -3.62 -4.91 -12.11
C GLY A 38 -2.36 -4.86 -12.98
N PRO A 39 -1.28 -5.46 -12.51
CA PRO A 39 -1.12 -6.25 -11.29
C PRO A 39 -1.28 -5.46 -10.00
N PHE A 40 -1.91 -6.06 -8.98
CA PHE A 40 -2.09 -5.49 -7.67
C PHE A 40 -0.93 -5.84 -6.73
N TYR A 41 -0.59 -4.92 -5.82
CA TYR A 41 0.55 -5.09 -4.93
C TYR A 41 0.13 -4.97 -3.47
N ILE A 42 0.51 -5.96 -2.67
CA ILE A 42 0.33 -5.92 -1.22
C ILE A 42 1.70 -6.00 -0.57
N VAL A 43 2.03 -4.99 0.23
CA VAL A 43 3.15 -5.05 1.16
C VAL A 43 2.60 -5.44 2.52
N PHE A 44 2.97 -6.60 3.01
CA PHE A 44 2.59 -7.06 4.34
C PHE A 44 3.73 -6.80 5.31
N ASN A 45 3.50 -5.94 6.28
CA ASN A 45 4.49 -5.59 7.29
C ASN A 45 4.13 -6.24 8.63
N ALA A 46 4.87 -7.27 8.99
CA ALA A 46 4.85 -7.87 10.31
C ALA A 46 5.88 -7.15 11.18
N SER A 47 5.43 -6.23 12.03
CA SER A 47 6.31 -5.39 12.83
C SER A 47 6.35 -5.78 14.29
N GLY A 48 7.50 -5.59 14.93
CA GLY A 48 7.70 -5.67 16.36
C GLY A 48 7.62 -7.07 16.96
N GLY A 49 8.73 -7.75 17.07
CA GLY A 49 8.83 -9.00 17.83
C GLY A 49 8.50 -10.29 17.06
N TRP A 50 8.31 -10.23 15.76
CA TRP A 50 8.25 -11.43 14.95
C TRP A 50 9.60 -12.14 14.95
N ASP A 51 9.60 -13.37 15.41
CA ASP A 51 10.76 -14.24 15.37
C ASP A 51 10.78 -15.01 14.04
N THR A 52 11.65 -14.59 13.13
CA THR A 52 11.81 -15.20 11.80
C THR A 52 12.27 -16.63 11.87
N THR A 53 12.88 -17.05 13.00
CA THR A 53 13.35 -18.43 13.21
C THR A 53 12.21 -19.44 13.33
N TYR A 54 10.99 -19.00 13.60
CA TYR A 54 9.79 -19.83 13.61
C TYR A 54 9.07 -19.89 12.26
N LEU A 55 9.64 -19.32 11.21
CA LEU A 55 9.02 -19.35 9.90
C LEU A 55 10.07 -19.72 8.82
N MET A 56 10.61 -18.75 8.11
CA MET A 56 11.42 -18.93 6.90
C MET A 56 12.94 -18.78 7.12
N ASP A 57 13.38 -18.55 8.35
CA ASP A 57 14.80 -18.50 8.71
C ASP A 57 15.09 -19.42 9.89
N PRO A 58 14.86 -20.74 9.75
CA PRO A 58 14.96 -21.69 10.87
C PRO A 58 16.38 -21.80 11.40
N LYS A 59 16.52 -21.80 12.73
CA LYS A 59 17.78 -21.98 13.46
C LYS A 59 17.58 -23.08 14.49
N GLY A 60 18.02 -24.28 14.17
CA GLY A 60 17.72 -25.51 14.89
C GLY A 60 18.50 -25.76 16.17
N THR A 61 19.37 -24.86 16.63
CA THR A 61 20.23 -25.13 17.78
C THR A 61 20.45 -23.97 18.74
N GLY A 62 20.53 -24.39 19.95
CA GLY A 62 21.32 -24.04 21.11
C GLY A 62 21.01 -22.69 21.73
N GLY A 63 21.20 -21.60 21.30
CA GLY A 63 21.06 -20.29 21.95
C GLY A 63 19.96 -19.43 21.36
N ILE A 64 19.55 -19.75 20.13
CA ILE A 64 18.62 -18.92 19.35
C ILE A 64 17.19 -19.45 19.48
N ASN A 65 17.04 -20.77 19.37
CA ASN A 65 15.74 -21.43 19.41
C ASN A 65 15.79 -22.65 20.34
N ARG A 66 14.73 -22.84 21.13
CA ARG A 66 14.58 -23.98 22.09
C ARG A 66 13.39 -24.87 21.80
N LEU A 67 12.61 -24.60 20.74
CA LEU A 67 11.36 -25.32 20.48
C LEU A 67 11.51 -26.48 19.49
N TYR A 68 12.54 -26.46 18.66
CA TYR A 68 12.83 -27.53 17.70
C TYR A 68 14.33 -27.68 17.50
N LYS A 69 14.76 -28.86 16.99
CA LYS A 69 16.15 -29.19 16.72
C LYS A 69 16.50 -28.95 15.27
N GLN A 70 17.79 -28.97 14.93
CA GLN A 70 18.26 -28.88 13.55
C GLN A 70 17.68 -29.99 12.66
N SER A 71 17.49 -31.19 13.20
CA SER A 71 16.87 -32.32 12.50
C SER A 71 15.40 -32.12 12.16
N ASP A 72 14.74 -31.17 12.81
CA ASP A 72 13.29 -30.95 12.69
C ASP A 72 12.97 -29.87 11.64
N ILE A 73 14.00 -29.20 11.11
CA ILE A 73 13.85 -28.22 10.03
C ILE A 73 13.34 -28.92 8.77
N LEU A 74 12.29 -28.39 8.22
CA LEU A 74 11.62 -28.90 7.05
C LEU A 74 12.07 -28.16 5.79
N THR A 75 11.88 -28.79 4.64
CA THR A 75 12.26 -28.22 3.36
C THR A 75 11.16 -28.47 2.33
N GLU A 76 10.84 -27.43 1.56
CA GLU A 76 9.98 -27.53 0.38
C GLU A 76 10.69 -26.82 -0.79
N GLY A 77 11.04 -27.56 -1.82
CA GLY A 77 11.93 -27.05 -2.88
C GLY A 77 13.28 -26.61 -2.33
N ASN A 78 13.59 -25.34 -2.46
CA ASN A 78 14.81 -24.70 -1.93
C ASN A 78 14.57 -23.86 -0.66
N ILE A 79 13.37 -23.90 -0.11
CA ILE A 79 13.00 -23.13 1.07
C ILE A 79 13.09 -24.02 2.30
N HIS A 80 13.92 -23.58 3.26
CA HIS A 80 13.94 -24.17 4.60
C HIS A 80 12.97 -23.42 5.51
N TYR A 81 12.22 -24.15 6.32
CA TYR A 81 11.27 -23.54 7.24
C TYR A 81 11.17 -24.30 8.56
N ALA A 82 10.75 -23.59 9.59
CA ALA A 82 10.57 -24.16 10.92
C ALA A 82 9.33 -25.08 10.95
N PRO A 83 9.37 -26.19 11.73
CA PRO A 83 8.17 -26.96 11.99
C PRO A 83 7.11 -26.08 12.69
N THR A 84 5.86 -26.40 12.48
CA THR A 84 4.78 -25.68 13.14
C THR A 84 4.89 -25.79 14.66
N ALA A 85 4.85 -24.66 15.36
CA ALA A 85 4.74 -24.66 16.80
C ALA A 85 3.45 -25.33 17.27
N LEU A 86 3.54 -26.07 18.37
CA LEU A 86 2.51 -26.96 18.87
C LEU A 86 1.14 -26.34 19.22
N ASN A 87 0.97 -25.03 19.10
CA ASN A 87 -0.21 -24.28 19.54
C ASN A 87 -0.89 -23.47 18.43
N ILE A 88 -0.98 -24.02 17.23
CA ILE A 88 -1.83 -23.39 16.20
C ILE A 88 -3.29 -23.65 16.55
N ASP A 89 -4.03 -22.59 16.78
CA ASP A 89 -5.47 -22.64 16.92
C ASP A 89 -6.12 -22.80 15.53
N GLN A 90 -6.21 -24.03 15.07
CA GLN A 90 -6.84 -24.39 13.80
C GLN A 90 -8.32 -23.98 13.75
N ALA A 91 -8.97 -23.92 14.91
CA ALA A 91 -10.37 -23.46 15.00
C ALA A 91 -10.53 -21.99 14.64
N LYS A 92 -9.46 -21.22 14.71
CA LYS A 92 -9.41 -19.81 14.27
C LYS A 92 -8.88 -19.61 12.85
N GLY A 93 -8.77 -20.69 12.07
CA GLY A 93 -8.27 -20.64 10.69
C GLY A 93 -6.74 -20.57 10.56
N GLY A 94 -6.02 -20.97 11.61
CA GLY A 94 -4.56 -21.07 11.57
C GLY A 94 -4.11 -22.15 10.58
N MET A 95 -3.16 -21.81 9.73
CA MET A 95 -2.51 -22.73 8.79
C MET A 95 -1.16 -23.14 9.34
N SER A 96 -0.85 -24.44 9.30
CA SER A 96 0.49 -24.90 9.69
C SER A 96 1.54 -24.48 8.67
N ASN A 97 2.80 -24.33 9.11
CA ASN A 97 3.92 -24.03 8.21
C ASN A 97 4.03 -25.08 7.10
N GLU A 98 3.86 -26.36 7.45
CA GLU A 98 3.93 -27.47 6.51
C GLU A 98 2.87 -27.35 5.38
N VAL A 99 1.63 -27.02 5.74
CA VAL A 99 0.55 -26.81 4.77
C VAL A 99 0.82 -25.58 3.92
N PHE A 100 1.30 -24.49 4.53
CA PHE A 100 1.60 -23.25 3.85
C PHE A 100 2.71 -23.43 2.81
N PHE A 101 3.87 -23.95 3.20
CA PHE A 101 5.00 -24.10 2.28
C PHE A 101 4.74 -25.17 1.24
N LYS A 102 4.10 -26.30 1.57
CA LYS A 102 3.70 -27.28 0.56
C LYS A 102 2.81 -26.70 -0.51
N ARG A 103 1.98 -25.71 -0.17
CA ARG A 103 1.05 -25.07 -1.11
C ARG A 103 1.70 -23.96 -1.93
N TYR A 104 2.56 -23.15 -1.31
CA TYR A 104 2.99 -21.88 -1.88
C TYR A 104 4.50 -21.77 -2.17
N ALA A 105 5.33 -22.77 -1.83
CA ALA A 105 6.79 -22.67 -1.98
C ALA A 105 7.23 -22.29 -3.40
N ASN A 106 6.53 -22.80 -4.42
CA ASN A 106 6.84 -22.50 -5.83
C ASN A 106 6.50 -21.06 -6.26
N GLU A 107 5.75 -20.35 -5.44
CA GLU A 107 5.34 -18.95 -5.67
C GLU A 107 6.11 -17.97 -4.77
N LEU A 108 7.01 -18.49 -3.93
CA LEU A 108 7.75 -17.70 -2.94
C LEU A 108 9.20 -17.50 -3.34
N LEU A 109 9.70 -16.29 -3.05
CA LEU A 109 11.12 -15.96 -3.01
C LEU A 109 11.47 -15.50 -1.60
N VAL A 110 12.36 -16.23 -0.94
CA VAL A 110 12.77 -15.98 0.44
C VAL A 110 14.18 -15.40 0.48
N PHE A 111 14.35 -14.27 1.15
CA PHE A 111 15.64 -13.67 1.42
C PHE A 111 15.91 -13.73 2.92
N ASN A 112 16.91 -14.51 3.30
CA ASN A 112 17.37 -14.64 4.68
C ASN A 112 18.66 -13.85 4.90
N GLY A 113 18.98 -13.57 6.17
CA GLY A 113 20.25 -12.94 6.55
C GLY A 113 20.37 -11.46 6.18
N LEU A 114 19.24 -10.76 6.01
CA LEU A 114 19.27 -9.31 5.80
C LEU A 114 19.63 -8.60 7.10
N ASP A 115 20.80 -7.96 7.12
CA ASP A 115 21.25 -7.12 8.23
C ASP A 115 21.17 -5.64 7.83
N TYR A 116 20.47 -4.86 8.62
CA TYR A 116 20.34 -3.40 8.44
C TYR A 116 21.32 -2.61 9.29
N SER A 117 22.15 -3.29 10.09
CA SER A 117 23.10 -2.68 11.04
C SER A 117 22.42 -1.70 12.01
N VAL A 118 21.14 -1.93 12.34
CA VAL A 118 20.35 -1.06 13.20
C VAL A 118 19.54 -1.90 14.18
N ASN A 119 19.71 -1.64 15.46
CA ASN A 119 18.96 -2.27 16.54
C ASN A 119 17.88 -1.33 17.08
N ASN A 120 16.93 -0.93 16.22
CA ASN A 120 15.82 -0.08 16.61
C ASN A 120 14.64 -0.30 15.65
N HIS A 121 13.44 -0.54 16.18
CA HIS A 121 12.24 -0.83 15.40
C HIS A 121 11.89 0.27 14.38
N ALA A 122 11.94 1.53 14.78
CA ALA A 122 11.50 2.63 13.93
C ALA A 122 12.40 2.86 12.69
N PRO A 123 13.74 2.98 12.82
CA PRO A 123 14.63 3.05 11.67
C PRO A 123 14.63 1.81 10.80
N CYS A 124 14.58 0.59 11.40
CA CYS A 124 14.51 -0.66 10.64
C CYS A 124 13.28 -0.72 9.75
N SER A 125 12.09 -0.47 10.32
CA SER A 125 10.85 -0.50 9.55
C SER A 125 10.83 0.56 8.46
N ARG A 126 11.41 1.74 8.71
CA ARG A 126 11.58 2.79 7.69
C ARG A 126 12.50 2.31 6.57
N TYR A 127 13.64 1.75 6.91
CA TYR A 127 14.59 1.23 5.92
C TYR A 127 13.96 0.17 5.04
N MET A 128 13.25 -0.79 5.63
CA MET A 128 12.52 -1.83 4.90
C MET A 128 11.48 -1.25 3.95
N ALA A 129 10.77 -0.21 4.37
CA ALA A 129 9.71 0.38 3.56
C ALA A 129 10.22 1.30 2.45
N THR A 130 11.38 1.96 2.63
CA THR A 130 11.85 3.06 1.78
C THR A 130 13.26 2.89 1.23
N GLY A 131 14.05 1.95 1.75
CA GLY A 131 15.48 1.81 1.44
C GLY A 131 16.36 2.90 2.08
N LYS A 132 15.82 3.73 3.01
CA LYS A 132 16.55 4.85 3.61
C LYS A 132 16.32 4.95 5.11
N LEU A 133 17.41 4.93 5.88
CA LEU A 133 17.38 4.96 7.35
C LEU A 133 17.05 6.33 7.93
N ASP A 134 17.67 7.36 7.41
CA ASP A 134 17.81 8.68 8.00
C ASP A 134 16.83 9.73 7.48
N SER A 135 15.92 9.34 6.57
CA SER A 135 14.99 10.29 5.97
C SER A 135 13.56 9.77 5.93
N LEU A 136 12.62 10.62 6.31
CA LEU A 136 11.18 10.39 6.18
C LEU A 136 10.62 10.86 4.83
N ALA A 137 11.44 11.49 4.00
CA ALA A 137 10.99 12.09 2.74
C ALA A 137 10.85 11.08 1.60
N TYR A 138 11.48 9.91 1.73
CA TYR A 138 11.44 8.90 0.69
C TYR A 138 10.10 8.16 0.67
N PRO A 139 9.53 7.94 -0.53
CA PRO A 139 8.31 7.15 -0.66
C PRO A 139 8.56 5.68 -0.33
N THR A 140 7.55 5.02 0.19
CA THR A 140 7.54 3.57 0.36
C THR A 140 7.46 2.88 -0.99
N PHE A 141 7.90 1.61 -1.06
CA PHE A 141 7.77 0.80 -2.28
C PHE A 141 6.34 0.77 -2.81
N ALA A 142 5.36 0.54 -1.93
CA ALA A 142 3.95 0.52 -2.33
C ALA A 142 3.47 1.86 -2.90
N ALA A 143 3.93 2.99 -2.34
CA ALA A 143 3.61 4.32 -2.86
C ALA A 143 4.24 4.56 -4.24
N LEU A 144 5.49 4.10 -4.46
CA LEU A 144 6.15 4.17 -5.77
C LEU A 144 5.40 3.37 -6.83
N VAL A 145 5.00 2.14 -6.50
CA VAL A 145 4.23 1.29 -7.41
C VAL A 145 2.90 1.96 -7.78
N ALA A 146 2.17 2.51 -6.79
CA ALA A 146 0.93 3.23 -7.06
C ALA A 146 1.15 4.44 -7.98
N ALA A 147 2.21 5.22 -7.71
CA ALA A 147 2.55 6.38 -8.53
C ALA A 147 2.93 6.04 -9.98
N CYS A 148 3.50 4.85 -10.20
CA CYS A 148 3.93 4.41 -11.54
C CYS A 148 2.84 3.70 -12.32
N ARG A 149 1.86 3.07 -11.66
CA ARG A 149 0.91 2.15 -12.28
C ARG A 149 -0.50 2.70 -12.44
N GLY A 150 -0.94 3.54 -11.53
CA GLY A 150 -2.29 4.11 -11.57
C GLY A 150 -2.43 5.27 -10.57
N PRO A 151 -1.67 6.36 -10.78
CA PRO A 151 -1.72 7.53 -9.90
C PRO A 151 -3.09 8.21 -9.91
N GLU A 152 -3.90 7.96 -10.94
CA GLU A 152 -5.26 8.47 -11.14
C GLU A 152 -6.30 7.72 -10.31
N CYS A 153 -5.98 6.52 -9.80
CA CYS A 153 -6.92 5.77 -8.97
C CYS A 153 -7.26 6.53 -7.68
N PRO A 154 -8.55 6.59 -7.29
CA PRO A 154 -8.98 7.35 -6.10
C PRO A 154 -8.32 6.90 -4.80
N LEU A 155 -8.05 5.62 -4.68
CA LEU A 155 -7.36 4.99 -3.55
C LEU A 155 -6.05 4.36 -3.99
N ALA A 156 -5.31 5.00 -4.91
CA ALA A 156 -4.12 4.42 -5.54
C ALA A 156 -3.19 3.71 -4.56
N PHE A 157 -2.94 4.32 -3.40
CA PHE A 157 -2.17 3.74 -2.31
C PHE A 157 -2.98 3.70 -1.01
N LEU A 158 -3.38 2.50 -0.59
CA LEU A 158 -3.98 2.22 0.71
C LEU A 158 -2.91 1.88 1.75
N THR A 159 -3.05 2.40 2.96
CA THR A 159 -2.12 2.06 4.04
C THR A 159 -2.82 1.90 5.37
N PHE A 160 -2.36 0.91 6.12
CA PHE A 160 -2.85 0.60 7.47
C PHE A 160 -1.70 0.62 8.51
N GLY A 161 -0.47 0.86 8.05
CA GLY A 161 0.74 0.83 8.88
C GLY A 161 1.31 2.20 9.20
N ASN A 162 2.36 2.20 10.02
CA ASN A 162 3.04 3.40 10.47
C ASN A 162 4.02 3.98 9.44
N TYR A 163 4.51 3.13 8.49
CA TYR A 163 5.48 3.51 7.47
C TYR A 163 4.78 3.63 6.12
N SER A 164 4.29 4.81 5.86
CA SER A 164 3.44 5.08 4.72
C SER A 164 3.79 6.39 4.02
N SER A 165 5.06 6.81 4.12
CA SER A 165 5.52 8.00 3.40
C SER A 165 5.30 7.84 1.90
N THR A 166 4.71 8.84 1.29
CA THR A 166 4.50 8.88 -0.16
C THR A 166 5.54 9.73 -0.89
N GLY A 167 6.36 10.49 -0.19
CA GLY A 167 7.25 11.46 -0.83
C GLY A 167 6.51 12.46 -1.72
N ASN A 168 5.21 12.63 -1.53
CA ASN A 168 4.31 13.44 -2.36
C ASN A 168 4.21 12.97 -3.83
N VAL A 169 4.48 11.69 -4.13
CA VAL A 169 4.35 11.16 -5.49
C VAL A 169 2.95 10.62 -5.79
N VAL A 170 2.19 10.24 -4.75
CA VAL A 170 0.81 9.77 -4.84
C VAL A 170 0.05 10.13 -3.56
N PRO A 171 -1.27 10.36 -3.62
CA PRO A 171 -2.09 10.50 -2.43
C PRO A 171 -2.10 9.22 -1.61
N MET A 172 -2.10 9.37 -0.28
CA MET A 172 -2.23 8.26 0.65
C MET A 172 -3.65 8.19 1.19
N ALA A 173 -4.28 7.02 1.08
CA ALA A 173 -5.59 6.77 1.66
C ALA A 173 -5.48 5.88 2.90
N ARG A 174 -6.22 6.24 3.95
CA ARG A 174 -6.38 5.44 5.16
C ARG A 174 -7.85 5.21 5.42
N VAL A 175 -8.24 3.95 5.38
CA VAL A 175 -9.61 3.53 5.64
C VAL A 175 -9.61 2.63 6.86
N PRO A 176 -10.01 3.12 8.04
CA PRO A 176 -9.83 2.38 9.30
C PRO A 176 -10.73 1.14 9.40
N TYR A 177 -11.93 1.19 8.81
CA TYR A 177 -12.94 0.13 8.92
C TYR A 177 -13.73 -0.02 7.62
N LEU A 178 -14.27 -1.20 7.35
CA LEU A 178 -15.14 -1.47 6.20
C LEU A 178 -16.35 -0.54 6.09
N PRO A 179 -17.09 -0.22 7.17
CA PRO A 179 -18.16 0.75 7.09
C PRO A 179 -17.72 2.13 6.62
N THR A 180 -16.50 2.56 6.98
CA THR A 180 -15.92 3.81 6.50
C THR A 180 -15.68 3.79 4.99
N LEU A 181 -15.22 2.64 4.44
CA LEU A 181 -15.08 2.48 2.99
C LEU A 181 -16.43 2.66 2.28
N GLY A 182 -17.50 2.05 2.81
CA GLY A 182 -18.85 2.22 2.29
C GLY A 182 -19.34 3.68 2.32
N ARG A 183 -19.05 4.40 3.39
CA ARG A 183 -19.39 5.84 3.52
C ARG A 183 -18.59 6.72 2.55
N ILE A 184 -17.31 6.46 2.39
CA ILE A 184 -16.47 7.21 1.44
C ILE A 184 -16.93 6.93 0.01
N ALA A 185 -17.27 5.68 -0.31
CA ALA A 185 -17.78 5.28 -1.62
C ALA A 185 -19.13 5.92 -1.96
N ASN A 186 -19.94 6.27 -0.95
CA ASN A 186 -21.26 6.87 -1.10
C ASN A 186 -21.36 8.17 -0.28
N ALA A 187 -20.37 9.02 -0.39
CA ALA A 187 -20.28 10.27 0.37
C ALA A 187 -21.39 11.27 0.04
N ASP A 188 -22.02 11.12 -1.11
CA ASP A 188 -23.17 11.93 -1.57
C ASP A 188 -24.52 11.42 -1.04
N CYS A 189 -24.55 10.31 -0.28
CA CYS A 189 -25.76 9.70 0.23
C CYS A 189 -25.99 9.98 1.72
N VAL A 190 -27.25 9.96 2.12
CA VAL A 190 -27.68 10.12 3.51
C VAL A 190 -27.10 9.00 4.38
N GLU A 191 -26.62 9.35 5.56
CA GLU A 191 -26.06 8.36 6.50
C GLU A 191 -27.09 7.29 6.84
N GLY A 192 -26.68 6.03 6.68
CA GLY A 192 -27.57 4.87 6.90
C GLY A 192 -28.44 4.51 5.70
N ASN A 193 -28.47 5.30 4.63
CA ASN A 193 -29.19 5.00 3.41
C ASN A 193 -28.38 5.31 2.16
N LEU A 194 -27.58 4.35 1.72
CA LEU A 194 -26.69 4.48 0.54
C LEU A 194 -27.45 4.63 -0.80
N ARG A 195 -28.79 4.62 -0.80
CA ARG A 195 -29.62 4.81 -1.98
C ARG A 195 -30.32 6.18 -2.03
N SER A 196 -30.12 7.00 -1.01
CA SER A 196 -30.76 8.31 -0.91
C SER A 196 -29.69 9.39 -0.98
N PRO A 197 -29.42 9.98 -2.16
CA PRO A 197 -28.47 11.07 -2.26
C PRO A 197 -28.98 12.33 -1.55
N TYR A 198 -28.07 13.16 -1.04
CA TYR A 198 -28.38 14.46 -0.43
C TYR A 198 -28.93 15.46 -1.43
N HIS A 199 -28.47 15.38 -2.66
CA HIS A 199 -28.80 16.30 -3.74
C HIS A 199 -29.12 15.53 -5.01
N ASP A 200 -29.93 16.09 -5.86
CA ASP A 200 -30.17 15.57 -7.20
C ASP A 200 -28.92 15.75 -8.10
N ASP A 201 -28.94 15.11 -9.26
CA ASP A 201 -27.82 15.13 -10.20
C ASP A 201 -27.52 16.54 -10.73
N PHE A 202 -28.54 17.41 -10.85
CA PHE A 202 -28.37 18.79 -11.30
C PHE A 202 -27.58 19.61 -10.28
N VAL A 203 -27.94 19.51 -9.00
CA VAL A 203 -27.23 20.21 -7.91
C VAL A 203 -25.81 19.66 -7.76
N ASN A 204 -25.64 18.35 -7.82
CA ASN A 204 -24.31 17.71 -7.75
C ASN A 204 -23.41 18.20 -8.90
N ALA A 205 -23.91 18.25 -10.14
CA ALA A 205 -23.15 18.75 -11.29
C ALA A 205 -22.71 20.22 -11.11
N ARG A 206 -23.56 21.07 -10.50
CA ARG A 206 -23.19 22.46 -10.20
C ARG A 206 -22.14 22.57 -9.10
N ILE A 207 -22.23 21.75 -8.07
CA ILE A 207 -21.21 21.69 -7.00
C ILE A 207 -19.86 21.28 -7.61
N GLU A 208 -19.84 20.24 -8.44
CA GLU A 208 -18.62 19.78 -9.11
C GLU A 208 -18.01 20.85 -10.01
N ALA A 209 -18.82 21.55 -10.82
CA ALA A 209 -18.35 22.64 -11.66
C ALA A 209 -17.74 23.76 -10.81
N ALA A 210 -18.40 24.16 -9.73
CA ALA A 210 -17.89 25.21 -8.84
C ALA A 210 -16.58 24.80 -8.13
N LEU A 211 -16.45 23.52 -7.71
CA LEU A 211 -15.22 23.00 -7.13
C LEU A 211 -14.09 22.98 -8.16
N LYS A 212 -14.39 22.63 -9.41
CA LYS A 212 -13.43 22.67 -10.51
C LYS A 212 -12.91 24.07 -10.72
N ASP A 213 -13.80 25.03 -10.92
CA ASP A 213 -13.43 26.43 -11.17
C ASP A 213 -12.60 27.01 -10.02
N GLN A 214 -12.97 26.71 -8.78
CA GLN A 214 -12.22 27.14 -7.60
C GLN A 214 -10.82 26.53 -7.57
N THR A 215 -10.68 25.26 -7.92
CA THR A 215 -9.40 24.57 -7.88
C THR A 215 -8.50 25.04 -9.01
N ASP A 216 -9.04 25.20 -10.21
CA ASP A 216 -8.31 25.76 -11.36
C ASP A 216 -7.78 27.18 -11.04
N ALA A 217 -8.60 28.02 -10.40
CA ALA A 217 -8.16 29.34 -9.94
C ALA A 217 -7.03 29.26 -8.89
N ARG A 218 -7.09 28.32 -7.94
CA ARG A 218 -6.03 28.11 -6.95
C ARG A 218 -4.73 27.60 -7.58
N ILE A 219 -4.82 26.69 -8.55
CA ILE A 219 -3.66 26.17 -9.27
C ILE A 219 -3.02 27.31 -10.08
N ALA A 220 -3.81 28.12 -10.78
CA ALA A 220 -3.31 29.25 -11.54
C ALA A 220 -2.62 30.33 -10.69
N GLN A 221 -3.01 30.47 -9.41
CA GLN A 221 -2.40 31.37 -8.45
C GLN A 221 -1.19 30.74 -7.72
N ALA A 222 -1.00 29.45 -7.82
CA ALA A 222 0.10 28.76 -7.14
C ALA A 222 1.45 29.17 -7.77
N ARG A 223 2.33 29.77 -6.96
CA ARG A 223 3.68 30.18 -7.39
C ARG A 223 4.76 29.16 -7.10
N LEU A 224 4.42 28.14 -6.32
CA LEU A 224 5.37 27.10 -5.90
C LEU A 224 4.96 25.75 -6.50
N PRO A 225 5.84 25.08 -7.24
CA PRO A 225 5.54 23.79 -7.88
C PRO A 225 5.02 22.72 -6.91
N ARG A 226 5.45 22.78 -5.64
CA ARG A 226 4.97 21.88 -4.60
C ARG A 226 3.50 22.14 -4.26
N VAL A 227 3.09 23.38 -4.19
CA VAL A 227 1.70 23.78 -3.91
C VAL A 227 0.81 23.42 -5.08
N GLU A 228 1.23 23.71 -6.29
CA GLU A 228 0.55 23.35 -7.53
C GLU A 228 0.30 21.85 -7.60
N ARG A 229 1.34 21.02 -7.37
CA ARG A 229 1.20 19.56 -7.33
C ARG A 229 0.22 19.11 -6.26
N SER A 230 0.30 19.66 -5.06
CA SER A 230 -0.60 19.30 -3.96
C SER A 230 -2.06 19.63 -4.28
N GLN A 231 -2.32 20.77 -4.90
CA GLN A 231 -3.67 21.17 -5.33
C GLN A 231 -4.19 20.28 -6.47
N SER A 232 -3.34 19.94 -7.43
CA SER A 232 -3.69 19.04 -8.53
C SER A 232 -4.03 17.64 -8.02
N MET A 233 -3.27 17.13 -7.05
CA MET A 233 -3.55 15.81 -6.42
C MET A 233 -4.88 15.82 -5.65
N LEU A 234 -5.16 16.90 -4.90
CA LEU A 234 -6.43 17.05 -4.19
C LEU A 234 -7.61 17.10 -5.17
N TYR A 235 -7.46 17.85 -6.25
CA TYR A 235 -8.46 17.95 -7.31
C TYR A 235 -8.73 16.59 -7.95
N ALA A 236 -7.68 15.87 -8.36
CA ALA A 236 -7.83 14.53 -8.92
C ALA A 236 -8.57 13.58 -7.96
N ALA A 237 -8.23 13.63 -6.67
CA ALA A 237 -8.91 12.82 -5.65
C ALA A 237 -10.40 13.17 -5.51
N GLN A 238 -10.77 14.46 -5.61
CA GLN A 238 -12.16 14.92 -5.54
C GLN A 238 -12.96 14.50 -6.78
N MET A 239 -12.39 14.71 -7.98
CA MET A 239 -13.07 14.39 -9.24
C MET A 239 -13.24 12.87 -9.42
N ASN A 240 -12.29 12.08 -8.95
CA ASN A 240 -12.35 10.63 -9.02
C ASN A 240 -13.21 9.99 -7.91
N SER A 241 -13.88 10.80 -7.08
CA SER A 241 -14.72 10.30 -5.98
C SER A 241 -15.89 9.43 -6.47
N LYS A 242 -16.42 9.71 -7.68
CA LYS A 242 -17.47 8.90 -8.30
C LYS A 242 -17.02 7.47 -8.57
N ALA A 243 -15.77 7.26 -8.98
CA ALA A 243 -15.20 5.95 -9.20
C ALA A 243 -15.20 5.09 -7.93
N LEU A 244 -15.19 5.72 -6.73
CA LEU A 244 -15.27 5.00 -5.46
C LEU A 244 -16.58 4.22 -5.29
N LYS A 245 -17.67 4.62 -5.93
CA LYS A 245 -18.95 3.87 -5.89
C LYS A 245 -18.80 2.44 -6.41
N ARG A 246 -17.80 2.19 -7.27
CA ARG A 246 -17.46 0.85 -7.77
C ARG A 246 -17.09 -0.14 -6.66
N VAL A 247 -16.66 0.35 -5.49
CA VAL A 247 -16.32 -0.52 -4.33
C VAL A 247 -17.56 -1.14 -3.69
N THR A 248 -18.70 -0.46 -3.76
CA THR A 248 -19.92 -0.82 -3.02
C THR A 248 -20.34 -2.29 -3.18
N PRO A 249 -20.35 -2.89 -4.39
CA PRO A 249 -20.73 -4.30 -4.56
C PRO A 249 -19.72 -5.30 -3.97
N TYR A 250 -18.50 -4.88 -3.71
CA TYR A 250 -17.42 -5.74 -3.20
C TYR A 250 -17.23 -5.64 -1.69
N ILE A 251 -17.94 -4.74 -1.02
CA ILE A 251 -17.89 -4.62 0.44
C ILE A 251 -18.59 -5.83 1.05
N PRO A 252 -17.90 -6.64 1.87
CA PRO A 252 -18.50 -7.80 2.50
C PRO A 252 -19.66 -7.37 3.44
N LYS A 253 -20.71 -8.20 3.49
CA LYS A 253 -21.88 -7.94 4.35
C LYS A 253 -21.55 -8.09 5.82
N GLU A 254 -20.62 -8.97 6.14
CA GLU A 254 -20.15 -9.22 7.50
C GLU A 254 -18.78 -8.60 7.72
N ASN A 255 -18.60 -7.96 8.86
CA ASN A 255 -17.32 -7.39 9.23
C ASN A 255 -16.41 -8.49 9.74
N PRO A 256 -15.25 -8.75 9.12
CA PRO A 256 -14.32 -9.75 9.60
C PRO A 256 -13.84 -9.43 11.02
N LYS A 257 -13.70 -10.45 11.84
CA LYS A 257 -13.14 -10.30 13.18
C LYS A 257 -11.63 -10.18 13.10
N GLY A 258 -11.08 -9.12 13.71
CA GLY A 258 -9.66 -8.86 13.76
C GLY A 258 -9.19 -7.78 12.79
N ARG A 259 -8.08 -7.14 13.17
CA ARG A 259 -7.53 -5.98 12.45
C ARG A 259 -7.01 -6.34 11.05
N LEU A 260 -6.23 -7.42 10.95
CA LEU A 260 -5.62 -7.83 9.68
C LEU A 260 -6.66 -8.30 8.65
N PRO A 261 -7.64 -9.16 9.00
CA PRO A 261 -8.70 -9.53 8.07
C PRO A 261 -9.48 -8.31 7.54
N GLN A 262 -9.77 -7.33 8.40
CA GLN A 262 -10.44 -6.10 7.95
C GLN A 262 -9.59 -5.30 6.95
N GLN A 263 -8.28 -5.16 7.19
CA GLN A 263 -7.37 -4.50 6.26
C GLN A 263 -7.33 -5.23 4.90
N ALA A 264 -7.26 -6.56 4.94
CA ALA A 264 -7.24 -7.38 3.74
C ALA A 264 -8.53 -7.23 2.93
N GLU A 265 -9.70 -7.26 3.58
CA GLU A 265 -10.98 -7.09 2.89
C GLU A 265 -11.13 -5.69 2.28
N ILE A 266 -10.69 -4.64 2.96
CA ILE A 266 -10.69 -3.29 2.40
C ILE A 266 -9.80 -3.22 1.16
N ALA A 267 -8.59 -3.80 1.22
CA ALA A 267 -7.69 -3.83 0.08
C ALA A 267 -8.27 -4.63 -1.08
N LEU A 268 -8.78 -5.85 -0.82
CA LEU A 268 -9.35 -6.73 -1.83
C LEU A 268 -10.61 -6.13 -2.49
N ALA A 269 -11.49 -5.51 -1.71
CA ALA A 269 -12.66 -4.81 -2.25
C ALA A 269 -12.23 -3.66 -3.18
N SER A 270 -11.21 -2.89 -2.76
CA SER A 270 -10.69 -1.78 -3.55
C SER A 270 -9.97 -2.24 -4.83
N PHE A 271 -9.25 -3.37 -4.78
CA PHE A 271 -8.63 -3.99 -5.95
C PHE A 271 -9.68 -4.51 -6.94
N LYS A 272 -10.69 -5.26 -6.46
CA LYS A 272 -11.79 -5.76 -7.30
C LYS A 272 -12.55 -4.63 -7.99
N ALA A 273 -12.68 -3.49 -7.33
CA ALA A 273 -13.30 -2.31 -7.91
C ALA A 273 -12.40 -1.52 -8.88
N GLY A 274 -11.12 -1.89 -9.00
CA GLY A 274 -10.16 -1.18 -9.84
C GLY A 274 -9.85 0.24 -9.37
N VAL A 275 -10.03 0.54 -8.08
CA VAL A 275 -9.81 1.89 -7.52
C VAL A 275 -8.52 2.00 -6.70
N CYS A 276 -7.78 0.91 -6.58
CA CYS A 276 -6.55 0.82 -5.81
C CYS A 276 -5.49 0.03 -6.56
N VAL A 277 -4.25 0.43 -6.45
CA VAL A 277 -3.09 -0.22 -7.09
C VAL A 277 -2.30 -1.02 -6.07
N SER A 278 -2.06 -0.43 -4.90
CA SER A 278 -1.23 -1.02 -3.87
C SER A 278 -1.77 -0.80 -2.47
N ALA A 279 -1.52 -1.76 -1.59
CA ALA A 279 -1.90 -1.68 -0.20
C ALA A 279 -0.74 -2.06 0.72
N ASN A 280 -0.57 -1.31 1.82
CA ASN A 280 0.36 -1.63 2.88
C ASN A 280 -0.42 -2.13 4.10
N LEU A 281 -0.44 -3.45 4.29
CA LEU A 281 -1.06 -4.11 5.44
C LEU A 281 -0.06 -4.20 6.60
N SER A 282 -0.54 -4.06 7.81
CA SER A 282 0.32 -4.10 8.98
C SER A 282 -0.34 -4.85 10.12
N ILE A 283 0.39 -5.81 10.69
CA ILE A 283 0.17 -6.30 12.03
C ILE A 283 1.37 -5.90 12.88
N GLY A 284 1.14 -5.68 14.11
CA GLY A 284 2.19 -5.39 15.06
C GLY A 284 1.65 -4.56 16.17
N GLN A 285 2.24 -4.52 17.01
CA GLN A 285 2.96 -4.32 18.25
C GLN A 285 2.64 -5.51 19.17
N PHE A 286 3.62 -6.30 19.39
CA PHE A 286 3.63 -7.31 20.44
C PHE A 286 4.39 -6.73 21.62
#